data_c4a17a7e5442c047c44d27d6e83a8219
#
_entry.id   c4a17a7e5442c047c44d27d6e83a8219
#
_cell.length_a   1.000
_cell.length_b   1.000
_cell.length_c   1.000
_cell.angle_alpha   90.00
_cell.angle_beta   90.00
_cell.angle_gamma   90.00
#
_symmetry.space_group_name_H-M   'P 1'
#
loop_
_entity.id
_entity.type
_entity.pdbx_description
1 polymer ?
#
loop_
_entity_poly.entity_id
_entity_poly.type
_entity_poly.pdbx_seq_one_letter_code
_entity_poly.pdbx_strand_id
1 'polypeptide(L)'
;MEVAVKFLHPAAKLPQRVHPEDAGADLFSVEEVTIPAGERRDVGTGLALAIPSGYAGFVQPRSGLAFRHGIMVVNSPGLIDAGYRGEVRVSLYNSGTESFVVRVGERIAQLVVQRVEETAFVAGAELPETVRGEGGFGSSGR
;
A
#
# COMPACT_ATOMS: atom_id res chain seq x y z
N MET A 1 -7.82 -14.11 12.05
CA MET A 1 -6.56 -14.37 11.29
C MET A 1 -5.45 -13.56 11.93
N GLU A 2 -4.31 -14.16 12.14
CA GLU A 2 -3.13 -13.48 12.67
C GLU A 2 -2.07 -13.35 11.57
N VAL A 3 -1.34 -12.23 11.57
CA VAL A 3 -0.18 -11.99 10.72
C VAL A 3 1.03 -11.86 11.64
N ALA A 4 2.00 -12.76 11.53
CA ALA A 4 3.21 -12.65 12.32
C ALA A 4 4.07 -11.48 11.81
N VAL A 5 4.61 -10.70 12.73
CA VAL A 5 5.39 -9.49 12.46
C VAL A 5 6.76 -9.61 13.12
N LYS A 6 7.81 -9.35 12.35
CA LYS A 6 9.18 -9.23 12.86
C LYS A 6 9.58 -7.75 12.86
N PHE A 7 10.04 -7.25 13.99
CA PHE A 7 10.66 -5.93 14.09
C PHE A 7 12.12 -5.99 13.59
N LEU A 8 12.43 -5.10 12.65
CA LEU A 8 13.76 -4.92 12.07
C LEU A 8 14.46 -3.66 12.57
N HIS A 9 13.72 -2.82 13.31
CA HIS A 9 14.22 -1.54 13.83
C HIS A 9 13.65 -1.29 15.24
N PRO A 10 14.42 -0.72 16.18
CA PRO A 10 13.97 -0.49 17.55
C PRO A 10 12.78 0.50 17.67
N ALA A 11 12.60 1.40 16.69
CA ALA A 11 11.48 2.33 16.65
C ALA A 11 10.24 1.77 15.90
N ALA A 12 10.31 0.53 15.42
CA ALA A 12 9.19 -0.09 14.69
C ALA A 12 7.97 -0.29 15.61
N LYS A 13 6.78 -0.08 15.04
CA LYS A 13 5.50 -0.27 15.71
C LYS A 13 4.65 -1.24 14.91
N LEU A 14 3.85 -2.06 15.60
CA LEU A 14 2.84 -2.89 14.92
C LEU A 14 1.88 -2.00 14.11
N PRO A 15 1.38 -2.49 12.97
CA PRO A 15 0.29 -1.82 12.28
C PRO A 15 -0.92 -1.66 13.20
N GLN A 16 -1.54 -0.49 13.22
CA GLN A 16 -2.64 -0.17 14.15
C GLN A 16 -3.87 0.34 13.43
N ARG A 17 -5.04 -0.21 13.78
CA ARG A 17 -6.32 0.40 13.45
C ARG A 17 -6.67 1.44 14.52
N VAL A 18 -7.17 2.59 14.10
CA VAL A 18 -7.67 3.62 15.03
C VAL A 18 -9.01 3.18 15.62
N HIS A 19 -9.87 2.62 14.75
CA HIS A 19 -11.17 2.09 15.15
C HIS A 19 -11.27 0.60 14.80
N PRO A 20 -12.03 -0.19 15.57
CA PRO A 20 -12.16 -1.64 15.33
C PRO A 20 -12.66 -2.01 13.93
N GLU A 21 -13.48 -1.15 13.32
CA GLU A 21 -14.09 -1.36 12.01
C GLU A 21 -13.25 -0.80 10.85
N ASP A 22 -12.10 -0.16 11.11
CA ASP A 22 -11.23 0.33 10.07
C ASP A 22 -10.69 -0.84 9.22
N ALA A 23 -10.79 -0.72 7.91
CA ALA A 23 -10.25 -1.72 6.99
C ALA A 23 -8.72 -1.70 6.97
N GLY A 24 -8.12 -0.53 7.05
CA GLY A 24 -6.68 -0.31 7.04
C GLY A 24 -6.08 -0.21 8.43
N ALA A 25 -4.88 -0.77 8.59
CA ALA A 25 -4.02 -0.56 9.74
C ALA A 25 -2.90 0.41 9.39
N ASP A 26 -2.73 1.47 10.16
CA ASP A 26 -1.69 2.49 9.94
C ASP A 26 -0.28 1.88 10.03
N LEU A 27 0.57 2.26 9.09
CA LEU A 27 2.01 1.97 9.05
C LEU A 27 2.78 3.22 9.49
N PHE A 28 3.81 3.01 10.33
CA PHE A 28 4.57 4.07 10.96
C PHE A 28 5.99 4.12 10.40
N SER A 29 6.53 5.33 10.22
CA SER A 29 7.93 5.53 9.84
C SER A 29 8.87 5.23 10.99
N VAL A 30 10.03 4.63 10.68
CA VAL A 30 11.16 4.49 11.61
C VAL A 30 12.30 5.47 11.33
N GLU A 31 12.17 6.31 10.32
CA GLU A 31 13.19 7.24 9.88
C GLU A 31 12.61 8.64 9.62
N GLU A 32 13.47 9.66 9.73
CA GLU A 32 13.13 11.01 9.32
C GLU A 32 13.54 11.20 7.86
N VAL A 33 12.59 11.61 7.01
CA VAL A 33 12.82 11.77 5.57
C VAL A 33 12.16 13.05 5.09
N THR A 34 12.91 13.91 4.40
CA THR A 34 12.35 15.07 3.68
C THR A 34 12.05 14.69 2.24
N ILE A 35 10.82 14.93 1.82
CA ILE A 35 10.34 14.70 0.45
C ILE A 35 10.11 16.06 -0.21
N PRO A 36 11.04 16.56 -1.04
CA PRO A 36 10.83 17.81 -1.77
C PRO A 36 9.61 17.75 -2.68
N ALA A 37 9.03 18.90 -3.01
CA ALA A 37 7.94 18.99 -3.97
C ALA A 37 8.34 18.35 -5.31
N GLY A 38 7.49 17.52 -5.86
CA GLY A 38 7.72 16.80 -7.12
C GLY A 38 8.68 15.62 -7.05
N GLU A 39 9.15 15.24 -5.85
CA GLU A 39 10.07 14.13 -5.68
C GLU A 39 9.43 12.96 -4.91
N ARG A 40 10.09 11.81 -4.97
CA ARG A 40 9.73 10.62 -4.20
C ARG A 40 10.87 10.20 -3.27
N ARG A 41 10.51 9.57 -2.17
CA ARG A 41 11.43 8.94 -1.22
C ARG A 41 10.83 7.63 -0.71
N ASP A 42 11.67 6.65 -0.50
CA ASP A 42 11.28 5.41 0.16
C ASP A 42 11.47 5.57 1.67
N VAL A 43 10.43 5.21 2.42
CA VAL A 43 10.40 5.34 3.87
C VAL A 43 10.25 3.96 4.50
N GLY A 44 11.14 3.63 5.43
CA GLY A 44 11.13 2.37 6.16
C GLY A 44 10.06 2.33 7.25
N THR A 45 9.45 1.17 7.43
CA THR A 45 8.55 0.88 8.56
C THR A 45 9.23 0.05 9.64
N GLY A 46 10.39 -0.52 9.34
CA GLY A 46 11.10 -1.45 10.24
C GLY A 46 10.35 -2.75 10.48
N LEU A 47 9.41 -3.13 9.60
CA LEU A 47 8.59 -4.33 9.75
C LEU A 47 8.83 -5.32 8.62
N ALA A 48 8.92 -6.60 8.96
CA ALA A 48 8.73 -7.70 8.03
C ALA A 48 7.49 -8.50 8.45
N LEU A 49 6.68 -8.93 7.48
CA LEU A 49 5.41 -9.57 7.70
C LEU A 49 5.40 -11.01 7.15
N ALA A 50 4.70 -11.91 7.84
CA ALA A 50 4.38 -13.22 7.32
C ALA A 50 2.87 -13.30 7.06
N ILE A 51 2.46 -12.82 5.90
CA ILE A 51 1.06 -12.89 5.48
C ILE A 51 0.74 -14.35 5.14
N PRO A 52 -0.38 -14.90 5.66
CA PRO A 52 -0.78 -16.28 5.38
C PRO A 52 -1.04 -16.53 3.88
N SER A 53 -0.79 -17.78 3.44
CA SER A 53 -1.16 -18.22 2.09
C SER A 53 -2.64 -17.99 1.81
N GLY A 54 -2.99 -17.60 0.58
CA GLY A 54 -4.34 -17.21 0.17
C GLY A 54 -4.71 -15.78 0.54
N TYR A 55 -3.77 -15.00 1.08
CA TYR A 55 -3.94 -13.57 1.37
C TYR A 55 -2.79 -12.75 0.80
N ALA A 56 -3.04 -11.47 0.61
CA ALA A 56 -2.04 -10.47 0.26
C ALA A 56 -2.22 -9.20 1.09
N GLY A 57 -1.14 -8.47 1.29
CA GLY A 57 -1.16 -7.14 1.88
C GLY A 57 -1.17 -6.06 0.78
N PHE A 58 -1.98 -5.02 0.99
CA PHE A 58 -2.04 -3.88 0.09
C PHE A 58 -1.71 -2.61 0.87
N VAL A 59 -0.59 -2.00 0.53
CA VAL A 59 -0.18 -0.71 1.09
C VAL A 59 -0.88 0.40 0.31
N GLN A 60 -1.66 1.18 1.03
CA GLN A 60 -2.48 2.25 0.47
C GLN A 60 -2.12 3.61 1.08
N PRO A 61 -2.33 4.72 0.34
CA PRO A 61 -2.14 6.04 0.90
C PRO A 61 -3.16 6.32 2.02
N ARG A 62 -2.79 7.25 2.90
CA ARG A 62 -3.71 7.80 3.89
C ARG A 62 -4.40 9.02 3.30
N SER A 63 -5.73 9.04 3.37
CA SER A 63 -6.55 10.14 2.82
C SER A 63 -6.14 11.52 3.37
N GLY A 64 -5.82 11.61 4.66
CA GLY A 64 -5.41 12.88 5.27
C GLY A 64 -4.09 13.42 4.70
N LEU A 65 -3.10 12.58 4.44
CA LEU A 65 -1.84 12.98 3.81
C LEU A 65 -2.05 13.34 2.34
N ALA A 66 -2.84 12.55 1.62
CA ALA A 66 -3.15 12.81 0.22
C ALA A 66 -3.90 14.14 0.05
N PHE A 67 -4.96 14.34 0.83
CA PHE A 67 -5.84 15.49 0.68
C PHE A 67 -5.18 16.81 1.13
N ARG A 68 -4.45 16.80 2.26
CA ARG A 68 -3.87 18.02 2.84
C ARG A 68 -2.49 18.37 2.28
N HIS A 69 -1.70 17.37 1.93
CA HIS A 69 -0.28 17.56 1.58
C HIS A 69 0.07 17.03 0.19
N GLY A 70 -0.85 16.38 -0.51
CA GLY A 70 -0.58 15.78 -1.81
C GLY A 70 0.39 14.60 -1.75
N ILE A 71 0.51 13.94 -0.58
CA ILE A 71 1.39 12.78 -0.44
C ILE A 71 0.70 11.51 -0.93
N MET A 72 1.35 10.82 -1.85
CA MET A 72 0.86 9.63 -2.52
C MET A 72 1.79 8.44 -2.27
N VAL A 73 1.26 7.24 -2.33
CA VAL A 73 2.05 6.01 -2.45
C VAL A 73 2.24 5.72 -3.94
N VAL A 74 3.49 5.72 -4.40
CA VAL A 74 3.84 5.70 -5.84
C VAL A 74 3.25 4.50 -6.57
N ASN A 75 3.32 3.32 -5.97
CA ASN A 75 2.86 2.06 -6.54
C ASN A 75 1.51 1.60 -5.95
N SER A 76 0.68 2.53 -5.47
CA SER A 76 -0.60 2.19 -4.82
C SER A 76 -1.56 1.49 -5.79
N PRO A 77 -2.19 0.38 -5.35
CA PRO A 77 -1.93 -0.34 -4.09
C PRO A 77 -0.61 -1.12 -4.14
N GLY A 78 0.29 -0.87 -3.16
CA GLY A 78 1.55 -1.60 -3.06
C GLY A 78 1.30 -3.04 -2.61
N LEU A 79 1.64 -4.01 -3.45
CA LEU A 79 1.35 -5.42 -3.20
C LEU A 79 2.45 -6.07 -2.35
N ILE A 80 2.04 -6.74 -1.27
CA ILE A 80 2.88 -7.59 -0.41
C ILE A 80 2.39 -9.03 -0.54
N ASP A 81 3.17 -9.85 -1.20
CA ASP A 81 2.88 -11.27 -1.38
C ASP A 81 3.03 -12.05 -0.07
N ALA A 82 2.27 -13.16 0.07
CA ALA A 82 2.35 -14.06 1.22
C ALA A 82 3.78 -14.62 1.44
N GLY A 83 4.55 -14.80 0.36
CA GLY A 83 5.94 -15.28 0.42
C GLY A 83 7.00 -14.20 0.73
N TYR A 84 6.64 -12.90 0.73
CA TYR A 84 7.60 -11.83 0.99
C TYR A 84 8.01 -11.78 2.46
N ARG A 85 9.30 -11.66 2.72
CA ARG A 85 9.89 -11.58 4.08
C ARG A 85 10.83 -10.39 4.27
N GLY A 86 10.93 -9.52 3.26
CA GLY A 86 11.70 -8.28 3.37
C GLY A 86 11.00 -7.20 4.19
N GLU A 87 11.69 -6.11 4.41
CA GLU A 87 11.12 -4.94 5.06
C GLU A 87 9.97 -4.35 4.22
N VAL A 88 8.87 -4.01 4.87
CA VAL A 88 7.81 -3.21 4.26
C VAL A 88 8.29 -1.75 4.19
N ARG A 89 8.63 -1.30 3.01
CA ARG A 89 9.00 0.09 2.73
C ARG A 89 7.90 0.76 1.91
N VAL A 90 7.70 2.04 2.13
CA VAL A 90 6.65 2.81 1.46
C VAL A 90 7.29 3.87 0.58
N SER A 91 7.09 3.78 -0.72
CA SER A 91 7.55 4.79 -1.66
C SER A 91 6.53 5.94 -1.72
N LEU A 92 6.88 7.07 -1.15
CA LEU A 92 6.04 8.27 -1.06
C LEU A 92 6.44 9.28 -2.14
N TYR A 93 5.45 9.87 -2.80
CA TYR A 93 5.60 10.97 -3.74
C TYR A 93 4.90 12.21 -3.22
N ASN A 94 5.58 13.34 -3.31
CA ASN A 94 5.03 14.64 -2.93
C ASN A 94 4.53 15.39 -4.18
N SER A 95 3.23 15.37 -4.40
CA SER A 95 2.58 16.14 -5.48
C SER A 95 2.24 17.57 -5.10
N GLY A 96 2.55 17.99 -3.87
CA GLY A 96 2.35 19.34 -3.38
C GLY A 96 3.40 20.33 -3.89
N THR A 97 3.33 21.55 -3.40
CA THR A 97 4.22 22.66 -3.78
C THR A 97 5.32 22.95 -2.76
N GLU A 98 5.24 22.35 -1.58
CA GLU A 98 6.19 22.52 -0.49
C GLU A 98 6.82 21.18 -0.10
N SER A 99 8.03 21.22 0.45
CA SER A 99 8.67 20.04 1.01
C SER A 99 7.82 19.47 2.15
N PHE A 100 7.74 18.14 2.20
CA PHE A 100 7.06 17.41 3.28
C PHE A 100 8.10 16.63 4.10
N VAL A 101 8.06 16.80 5.42
CA VAL A 101 8.95 16.10 6.34
C VAL A 101 8.18 14.97 7.02
N VAL A 102 8.63 13.75 6.82
CA VAL A 102 8.20 12.57 7.58
C VAL A 102 9.10 12.47 8.80
N ARG A 103 8.54 12.32 9.99
CA ARG A 103 9.28 12.09 11.24
C ARG A 103 9.11 10.66 11.74
N VAL A 104 10.06 10.21 12.56
CA VAL A 104 9.99 8.89 13.21
C VAL A 104 8.67 8.77 13.99
N GLY A 105 7.96 7.67 13.79
CA GLY A 105 6.70 7.38 14.46
C GLY A 105 5.47 8.02 13.82
N GLU A 106 5.61 8.76 12.74
CA GLU A 106 4.48 9.27 11.97
C GLU A 106 3.83 8.18 11.11
N ARG A 107 2.52 8.30 10.94
CA ARG A 107 1.71 7.40 10.10
C ARG A 107 1.84 7.82 8.65
N ILE A 108 2.44 6.96 7.82
CA ILE A 108 2.83 7.28 6.43
C ILE A 108 1.96 6.60 5.38
N ALA A 109 1.34 5.49 5.73
CA ALA A 109 0.48 4.69 4.86
C ALA A 109 -0.46 3.84 5.70
N GLN A 110 -1.28 3.02 5.06
CA GLN A 110 -2.10 2.02 5.72
C GLN A 110 -2.01 0.68 5.00
N LEU A 111 -2.09 -0.40 5.76
CA LEU A 111 -2.04 -1.78 5.27
C LEU A 111 -3.42 -2.40 5.35
N VAL A 112 -3.90 -2.93 4.24
CA VAL A 112 -5.11 -3.76 4.16
C VAL A 112 -4.70 -5.17 3.80
N VAL A 113 -5.11 -6.18 4.57
CA VAL A 113 -4.89 -7.59 4.23
C VAL A 113 -6.18 -8.17 3.70
N GLN A 114 -6.13 -8.73 2.49
CA GLN A 114 -7.29 -9.28 1.80
C GLN A 114 -7.02 -10.70 1.32
N ARG A 115 -8.09 -11.49 1.21
CA ARG A 115 -8.05 -12.78 0.54
C ARG A 115 -7.81 -12.55 -0.95
N VAL A 116 -6.96 -13.38 -1.56
CA VAL A 116 -6.71 -13.40 -3.00
C VAL A 116 -7.00 -14.80 -3.53
N GLU A 117 -7.61 -14.86 -4.72
CA GLU A 117 -7.89 -16.13 -5.38
C GLU A 117 -6.62 -16.68 -6.04
N GLU A 118 -6.40 -17.96 -5.89
CA GLU A 118 -5.37 -18.68 -6.65
C GLU A 118 -5.87 -18.88 -8.07
N THR A 119 -5.38 -18.03 -8.98
CA THR A 119 -5.86 -17.97 -10.36
C THR A 119 -4.89 -18.67 -11.30
N ALA A 120 -5.38 -19.65 -12.04
CA ALA A 120 -4.67 -20.24 -13.16
C ALA A 120 -5.03 -19.49 -14.46
N PHE A 121 -4.04 -18.93 -15.14
CA PHE A 121 -4.19 -18.32 -16.45
C PHE A 121 -3.96 -19.36 -17.53
N VAL A 122 -5.00 -19.63 -18.33
CA VAL A 122 -4.96 -20.63 -19.40
C VAL A 122 -5.13 -19.93 -20.75
N ALA A 123 -4.21 -20.18 -21.67
CA ALA A 123 -4.31 -19.66 -23.03
C ALA A 123 -5.48 -20.30 -23.76
N GLY A 124 -6.32 -19.49 -24.38
CA GLY A 124 -7.43 -19.92 -25.22
C GLY A 124 -7.39 -19.21 -26.57
N ALA A 125 -7.93 -19.83 -27.61
CA ALA A 125 -8.03 -19.22 -28.94
C ALA A 125 -9.04 -18.07 -29.00
N GLU A 126 -10.12 -18.19 -28.20
CA GLU A 126 -11.23 -17.24 -28.18
C GLU A 126 -11.67 -16.98 -26.72
N LEU A 127 -12.25 -15.82 -26.48
CA LEU A 127 -12.89 -15.47 -25.22
C LEU A 127 -14.42 -15.52 -25.40
N PRO A 128 -15.18 -15.85 -24.32
CA PRO A 128 -16.64 -15.77 -24.37
C PRO A 128 -17.12 -14.37 -24.74
N GLU A 129 -18.13 -14.29 -25.59
CA GLU A 129 -18.76 -13.02 -25.95
C GLU A 129 -19.46 -12.37 -24.75
N THR A 130 -19.41 -11.04 -24.69
CA THR A 130 -20.11 -10.25 -23.68
C THR A 130 -20.84 -9.06 -24.36
N VAL A 131 -21.85 -8.52 -23.68
CA VAL A 131 -22.56 -7.31 -24.17
C VAL A 131 -21.61 -6.11 -24.28
N ARG A 132 -20.62 -6.01 -23.43
CA ARG A 132 -19.61 -4.94 -23.44
C ARG A 132 -18.59 -5.12 -24.57
N GLY A 133 -18.25 -6.36 -24.93
CA GLY A 133 -17.21 -6.68 -25.92
C GLY A 133 -15.89 -6.00 -25.58
N GLU A 134 -15.30 -5.36 -26.57
CA GLU A 134 -14.03 -4.62 -26.45
C GLU A 134 -14.18 -3.18 -25.91
N GLY A 135 -15.38 -2.76 -25.55
CA GLY A 135 -15.67 -1.42 -25.09
C GLY A 135 -14.92 -1.06 -23.79
N GLY A 136 -14.11 -0.03 -23.84
CA GLY A 136 -13.30 0.49 -22.73
C GLY A 136 -13.00 1.98 -22.93
N PHE A 137 -12.10 2.53 -22.09
CA PHE A 137 -11.58 3.90 -22.22
C PHE A 137 -12.65 5.00 -22.42
N GLY A 138 -13.76 4.90 -21.68
CA GLY A 138 -14.87 5.86 -21.78
C GLY A 138 -15.94 5.51 -22.80
N SER A 139 -16.00 4.26 -23.30
CA SER A 139 -17.02 3.80 -24.24
C SER A 139 -18.46 3.91 -23.71
N SER A 140 -18.64 4.02 -22.37
CA SER A 140 -19.93 4.23 -21.71
C SER A 140 -20.35 5.70 -21.59
N GLY A 141 -19.54 6.62 -22.15
CA GLY A 141 -19.78 8.06 -22.07
C GLY A 141 -19.30 8.72 -20.77
N ARG A 142 -19.56 10.01 -20.65
CA ARG A 142 -19.30 10.81 -19.44
C ARG A 142 -20.53 10.85 -18.56
#